data_63c80aeb26e5e78e6895a902f7dddd15
#
_entry.id   63c80aeb26e5e78e6895a902f7dddd15
#
_cell.length_a   1.000
_cell.length_b   1.000
_cell.length_c   1.000
_cell.angle_alpha   90.00
_cell.angle_beta   90.00
_cell.angle_gamma   90.00
#
_symmetry.space_group_name_H-M   'P 1'
#
loop_
_entity.id
_entity.type
_entity.pdbx_description
1 polymer ?
#
loop_
_entity_poly.entity_id
_entity_poly.type
_entity_poly.pdbx_seq_one_letter_code
_entity_poly.pdbx_strand_id
1 'polypeptide(L)'
;MMLRNKFPLILMFIFAQLTFSSVVHAGETAADKGWFSTFKDNVAQTWEQPEHYDLYIPAITWHARFAYDKEKTDRYNERPWGAGFGQSRWDEKGNWHGLYLMAFKDSYNKWEPIGGYGWEKTWRPLADDNFRLGLGYTAGFTARDNWKYIPVPVLLPLASIGYGPATFQMTYIPGTYNNGNVYFAWMRFQF
;
A
#
# COMPACT_ATOMS: atom_id res chain seq x y z
N MET A 1 28.76 29.99 -6.73
CA MET A 1 28.18 30.13 -5.37
C MET A 1 27.14 29.04 -5.23
N MET A 2 27.54 27.89 -4.61
CA MET A 2 26.72 26.68 -4.53
C MET A 2 25.79 26.78 -3.33
N LEU A 3 24.48 26.86 -3.57
CA LEU A 3 23.46 26.73 -2.56
C LEU A 3 23.24 25.24 -2.26
N ARG A 4 23.76 24.78 -1.13
CA ARG A 4 23.49 23.46 -0.55
C ARG A 4 22.03 23.39 -0.13
N ASN A 5 21.22 22.64 -0.87
CA ASN A 5 19.86 22.26 -0.44
C ASN A 5 19.93 21.44 0.85
N LYS A 6 19.49 22.06 1.94
CA LYS A 6 19.22 21.33 3.18
C LYS A 6 17.87 20.64 3.03
N PHE A 7 17.89 19.32 2.91
CA PHE A 7 16.69 18.50 3.02
C PHE A 7 16.10 18.63 4.42
N PRO A 8 14.83 18.91 4.57
CA PRO A 8 14.20 18.79 5.89
C PRO A 8 13.95 17.32 6.19
N LEU A 9 14.61 16.83 7.20
CA LEU A 9 14.53 15.51 7.84
C LEU A 9 13.22 15.40 8.67
N ILE A 10 12.06 15.68 8.09
CA ILE A 10 10.80 15.80 8.86
C ILE A 10 9.93 14.52 8.76
N LEU A 11 10.24 13.59 7.87
CA LEU A 11 9.42 12.38 7.73
C LEU A 11 9.88 11.20 8.62
N MET A 12 10.85 11.41 9.51
CA MET A 12 11.44 10.34 10.32
C MET A 12 10.98 10.34 11.79
N PHE A 13 10.07 11.23 12.21
CA PHE A 13 9.78 11.44 13.64
C PHE A 13 8.40 10.97 14.13
N ILE A 14 7.60 10.24 13.34
CA ILE A 14 6.31 9.70 13.82
C ILE A 14 6.44 8.24 14.36
N PHE A 15 7.60 7.60 14.24
CA PHE A 15 7.78 6.21 14.67
C PHE A 15 8.54 6.00 15.99
N ALA A 16 8.88 7.04 16.73
CA ALA A 16 9.79 6.93 17.89
C ALA A 16 9.18 7.33 19.25
N GLN A 17 7.89 7.10 19.48
CA GLN A 17 7.31 7.22 20.82
C GLN A 17 6.32 6.08 21.11
N LEU A 18 6.77 4.83 21.00
CA LEU A 18 6.11 3.70 21.64
C LEU A 18 7.07 3.12 22.66
N THR A 19 7.05 3.69 23.86
CA THR A 19 7.72 3.14 25.04
C THR A 19 7.14 1.78 25.38
N PHE A 20 7.98 0.77 25.30
CA PHE A 20 7.70 -0.58 25.79
C PHE A 20 7.54 -0.54 27.32
N SER A 21 6.32 -0.67 27.80
CA SER A 21 6.05 -1.10 29.16
C SER A 21 5.75 -2.60 29.13
N SER A 22 6.74 -3.41 29.42
CA SER A 22 6.57 -4.83 29.65
C SER A 22 5.96 -5.04 31.03
N VAL A 23 4.68 -5.37 31.09
CA VAL A 23 4.05 -5.96 32.27
C VAL A 23 3.88 -7.44 32.01
N VAL A 24 4.71 -8.24 32.66
CA VAL A 24 4.53 -9.68 32.75
C VAL A 24 3.38 -9.95 33.72
N HIS A 25 2.27 -10.53 33.22
CA HIS A 25 1.28 -11.20 34.07
C HIS A 25 0.97 -12.57 33.48
N ALA A 26 1.27 -13.58 34.27
CA ALA A 26 0.85 -14.95 34.01
C ALA A 26 -0.65 -15.10 34.36
N GLY A 27 -1.40 -15.63 33.42
CA GLY A 27 -2.82 -15.97 33.58
C GLY A 27 -3.40 -16.33 32.23
N GLU A 28 -3.50 -17.64 31.92
CA GLU A 28 -4.17 -18.17 30.75
C GLU A 28 -5.69 -17.93 30.87
N THR A 29 -6.13 -16.82 30.31
CA THR A 29 -7.49 -16.65 29.78
C THR A 29 -7.29 -16.15 28.36
N ALA A 30 -8.21 -16.47 27.41
CA ALA A 30 -8.13 -16.13 26.01
C ALA A 30 -7.64 -14.67 25.83
N ALA A 31 -6.31 -14.52 25.76
CA ALA A 31 -5.65 -13.23 25.80
C ALA A 31 -6.08 -12.48 24.54
N ASP A 32 -6.60 -11.29 24.74
CA ASP A 32 -6.86 -10.32 23.68
C ASP A 32 -5.57 -10.17 22.87
N LYS A 33 -5.51 -10.84 21.69
CA LYS A 33 -4.30 -10.84 20.84
C LYS A 33 -4.04 -9.40 20.46
N GLY A 34 -2.90 -8.87 20.89
CA GLY A 34 -2.50 -7.50 20.54
C GLY A 34 -2.52 -7.30 19.01
N TRP A 35 -2.81 -6.09 18.54
CA TRP A 35 -2.90 -5.75 17.12
C TRP A 35 -1.72 -6.24 16.28
N PHE A 36 -0.50 -6.24 16.83
CA PHE A 36 0.70 -6.70 16.14
C PHE A 36 0.72 -8.23 15.96
N SER A 37 0.26 -8.97 16.96
CA SER A 37 0.08 -10.42 16.84
C SER A 37 -0.93 -10.75 15.76
N THR A 38 -2.09 -10.07 15.77
CA THR A 38 -3.14 -10.21 14.74
C THR A 38 -2.60 -9.89 13.34
N PHE A 39 -1.82 -8.84 13.20
CA PHE A 39 -1.17 -8.49 11.93
C PHE A 39 -0.24 -9.62 11.45
N LYS A 40 0.63 -10.13 12.30
CA LYS A 40 1.54 -11.24 11.97
C LYS A 40 0.78 -12.50 11.57
N ASP A 41 -0.26 -12.84 12.33
CA ASP A 41 -1.09 -14.01 12.06
C ASP A 41 -1.78 -13.88 10.70
N ASN A 42 -2.31 -12.70 10.38
CA ASN A 42 -2.92 -12.44 9.06
C ASN A 42 -1.93 -12.53 7.92
N VAL A 43 -0.72 -12.00 8.07
CA VAL A 43 0.35 -12.13 7.08
C VAL A 43 0.72 -13.60 6.87
N ALA A 44 0.95 -14.34 7.97
CA ALA A 44 1.29 -15.76 7.92
C ALA A 44 0.18 -16.59 7.26
N GLN A 45 -1.07 -16.38 7.69
CA GLN A 45 -2.22 -17.10 7.11
C GLN A 45 -2.40 -16.78 5.62
N THR A 46 -2.20 -15.53 5.19
CA THR A 46 -2.28 -15.17 3.77
C THR A 46 -1.16 -15.82 2.96
N TRP A 47 0.01 -16.02 3.56
CA TRP A 47 1.13 -16.71 2.94
C TRP A 47 0.93 -18.22 2.85
N GLU A 48 0.48 -18.85 3.93
CA GLU A 48 0.38 -20.31 4.05
C GLU A 48 -0.88 -20.90 3.42
N GLN A 49 -1.97 -20.11 3.39
CA GLN A 49 -3.29 -20.55 2.97
C GLN A 49 -3.96 -19.53 2.03
N PRO A 50 -3.34 -19.21 0.89
CA PRO A 50 -3.97 -18.33 -0.09
C PRO A 50 -5.19 -19.00 -0.72
N GLU A 51 -6.25 -18.24 -0.94
CA GLU A 51 -7.43 -18.70 -1.71
C GLU A 51 -7.31 -18.35 -3.19
N HIS A 52 -6.55 -17.28 -3.50
CA HIS A 52 -6.39 -16.76 -4.85
C HIS A 52 -4.95 -16.33 -5.10
N TYR A 53 -4.57 -16.38 -6.36
CA TYR A 53 -3.40 -15.67 -6.88
C TYR A 53 -3.85 -14.41 -7.60
N ASP A 54 -3.03 -13.37 -7.53
CA ASP A 54 -3.36 -12.05 -8.05
C ASP A 54 -2.32 -11.59 -9.06
N LEU A 55 -2.79 -11.02 -10.17
CA LEU A 55 -1.99 -10.23 -11.11
C LEU A 55 -2.27 -8.75 -10.87
N TYR A 56 -1.21 -7.95 -10.71
CA TYR A 56 -1.30 -6.50 -10.53
C TYR A 56 -0.77 -5.79 -11.76
N ILE A 57 -1.56 -4.86 -12.30
CA ILE A 57 -1.19 -4.06 -13.47
C ILE A 57 -1.33 -2.58 -13.10
N PRO A 58 -0.22 -1.85 -12.92
CA PRO A 58 -0.25 -0.40 -12.68
C PRO A 58 -1.02 0.33 -13.78
N ALA A 59 -1.84 1.30 -13.40
CA ALA A 59 -2.74 1.98 -14.31
C ALA A 59 -2.53 3.50 -14.34
N ILE A 60 -2.47 4.15 -13.17
CA ILE A 60 -2.43 5.61 -13.06
C ILE A 60 -1.49 6.01 -11.93
N THR A 61 -0.67 7.03 -12.21
CA THR A 61 0.04 7.82 -11.19
C THR A 61 -0.38 9.27 -11.38
N TRP A 62 -1.24 9.80 -10.54
CA TRP A 62 -1.74 11.15 -10.68
C TRP A 62 -1.24 12.06 -9.55
N HIS A 63 -0.54 13.12 -9.93
CA HIS A 63 -0.05 14.14 -9.00
C HIS A 63 -1.14 15.17 -8.75
N ALA A 64 -1.51 15.42 -7.49
CA ALA A 64 -2.56 16.35 -7.13
C ALA A 64 -2.23 17.77 -7.59
N ARG A 65 -2.95 18.29 -8.58
CA ARG A 65 -2.65 19.56 -9.27
C ARG A 65 -2.64 20.78 -8.33
N PHE A 66 -3.37 20.73 -7.23
CA PHE A 66 -3.35 21.76 -6.19
C PHE A 66 -2.04 21.81 -5.37
N ALA A 67 -1.26 20.73 -5.40
CA ALA A 67 -0.03 20.57 -4.63
C ALA A 67 1.24 20.62 -5.49
N TYR A 68 1.10 20.92 -6.78
CA TYR A 68 2.21 20.92 -7.72
C TYR A 68 2.18 22.09 -8.69
N ASP A 69 3.35 22.63 -9.02
CA ASP A 69 3.53 23.51 -10.18
C ASP A 69 3.26 22.74 -11.47
N LYS A 70 2.53 23.38 -12.39
CA LYS A 70 2.17 22.78 -13.69
C LYS A 70 3.40 22.32 -14.48
N GLU A 71 4.47 23.12 -14.50
CA GLU A 71 5.71 22.80 -15.18
C GLU A 71 6.33 21.47 -14.70
N LYS A 72 6.15 21.14 -13.42
CA LYS A 72 6.65 19.90 -12.82
C LYS A 72 5.81 18.71 -13.24
N THR A 73 4.51 18.84 -13.18
CA THR A 73 3.58 17.76 -13.58
C THR A 73 3.61 17.46 -15.07
N ASP A 74 3.87 18.46 -15.91
CA ASP A 74 4.00 18.27 -17.37
C ASP A 74 5.20 17.38 -17.75
N ARG A 75 6.18 17.22 -16.85
CA ARG A 75 7.36 16.38 -17.04
C ARG A 75 7.23 14.97 -16.46
N TYR A 76 6.22 14.72 -15.67
CA TYR A 76 6.05 13.44 -14.99
C TYR A 76 5.37 12.38 -15.86
N ASN A 77 5.85 11.16 -15.76
CA ASN A 77 5.14 10.00 -16.27
C ASN A 77 3.97 9.68 -15.33
N GLU A 78 2.73 9.92 -15.81
CA GLU A 78 1.51 9.59 -15.08
C GLU A 78 0.84 8.29 -15.60
N ARG A 79 1.47 7.63 -16.56
CA ARG A 79 1.06 6.34 -17.11
C ARG A 79 2.10 5.29 -16.75
N PRO A 80 2.13 4.83 -15.50
CA PRO A 80 3.06 3.79 -15.09
C PRO A 80 2.78 2.53 -15.89
N TRP A 81 3.84 1.82 -16.24
CA TRP A 81 3.71 0.48 -16.76
C TRP A 81 4.60 -0.45 -15.96
N GLY A 82 4.18 -1.69 -15.85
CA GLY A 82 4.84 -2.70 -15.06
C GLY A 82 3.89 -3.83 -14.77
N ALA A 83 4.27 -4.68 -13.86
CA ALA A 83 3.43 -5.77 -13.40
C ALA A 83 3.78 -6.18 -11.98
N GLY A 84 2.90 -6.95 -11.37
CA GLY A 84 3.12 -7.55 -10.07
C GLY A 84 2.32 -8.82 -9.91
N PHE A 85 2.74 -9.60 -8.93
CA PHE A 85 2.06 -10.82 -8.53
C PHE A 85 1.82 -10.80 -7.03
N GLY A 86 0.82 -11.55 -6.62
CA GLY A 86 0.50 -11.71 -5.22
C GLY A 86 -0.37 -12.91 -4.98
N GLN A 87 -0.76 -13.03 -3.74
CA GLN A 87 -1.72 -14.02 -3.28
C GLN A 87 -2.64 -13.39 -2.25
N SER A 88 -3.88 -13.82 -2.23
CA SER A 88 -4.88 -13.23 -1.36
C SER A 88 -5.87 -14.24 -0.83
N ARG A 89 -6.60 -13.83 0.19
CA ARG A 89 -7.70 -14.56 0.79
C ARG A 89 -8.77 -13.61 1.30
N TRP A 90 -9.93 -14.14 1.58
CA TRP A 90 -10.99 -13.47 2.30
C TRP A 90 -11.08 -14.04 3.72
N ASP A 91 -11.25 -13.19 4.72
CA ASP A 91 -11.49 -13.67 6.08
C ASP A 91 -12.97 -14.07 6.28
N GLU A 92 -13.30 -14.66 7.43
CA GLU A 92 -14.66 -15.07 7.78
C GLU A 92 -15.66 -13.91 7.80
N LYS A 93 -15.19 -12.67 7.89
CA LYS A 93 -16.01 -11.44 7.85
C LYS A 93 -16.10 -10.88 6.42
N GLY A 94 -15.51 -11.55 5.45
CA GLY A 94 -15.46 -11.14 4.06
C GLY A 94 -14.52 -9.97 3.77
N ASN A 95 -13.56 -9.67 4.66
CA ASN A 95 -12.51 -8.68 4.40
C ASN A 95 -11.38 -9.28 3.57
N TRP A 96 -10.78 -8.47 2.71
CA TRP A 96 -9.68 -8.89 1.86
C TRP A 96 -8.33 -8.75 2.57
N HIS A 97 -7.48 -9.74 2.37
CA HIS A 97 -6.08 -9.79 2.79
C HIS A 97 -5.23 -10.18 1.59
N GLY A 98 -4.16 -9.46 1.31
CA GLY A 98 -3.27 -9.78 0.19
C GLY A 98 -1.81 -9.53 0.50
N LEU A 99 -0.96 -10.39 -0.04
CA LEU A 99 0.49 -10.20 -0.12
C LEU A 99 0.85 -9.96 -1.57
N TYR A 100 1.67 -8.96 -1.84
CA TYR A 100 1.99 -8.57 -3.20
C TYR A 100 3.43 -8.09 -3.38
N LEU A 101 3.90 -8.23 -4.61
CA LEU A 101 5.14 -7.66 -5.10
C LEU A 101 4.87 -7.10 -6.50
N MET A 102 5.17 -5.82 -6.70
CA MET A 102 5.07 -5.15 -8.00
C MET A 102 6.38 -4.46 -8.35
N ALA A 103 6.64 -4.32 -9.65
CA ALA A 103 7.65 -3.41 -10.17
C ALA A 103 7.04 -2.60 -11.31
N PHE A 104 7.19 -1.29 -11.24
CA PHE A 104 6.61 -0.37 -12.22
C PHE A 104 7.53 0.83 -12.50
N LYS A 105 7.24 1.59 -13.56
CA LYS A 105 7.90 2.85 -13.86
C LYS A 105 7.29 3.97 -13.04
N ASP A 106 8.13 4.65 -12.26
CA ASP A 106 7.73 5.81 -11.47
C ASP A 106 7.53 7.07 -12.33
N SER A 107 7.25 8.19 -11.67
CA SER A 107 7.07 9.50 -12.34
C SER A 107 8.28 9.99 -13.13
N TYR A 108 9.46 9.43 -12.90
CA TYR A 108 10.72 9.74 -13.60
C TYR A 108 11.12 8.65 -14.59
N ASN A 109 10.22 7.71 -14.92
CA ASN A 109 10.52 6.55 -15.77
C ASN A 109 11.61 5.62 -15.20
N LYS A 110 11.82 5.62 -13.89
CA LYS A 110 12.72 4.70 -13.21
C LYS A 110 11.94 3.52 -12.64
N TRP A 111 12.59 2.37 -12.51
CA TRP A 111 11.95 1.23 -11.87
C TRP A 111 11.74 1.50 -10.37
N GLU A 112 10.54 1.20 -9.90
CA GLU A 112 10.17 1.24 -8.49
C GLU A 112 9.56 -0.11 -8.10
N PRO A 113 10.32 -1.00 -7.44
CA PRO A 113 9.75 -2.17 -6.80
C PRO A 113 9.05 -1.78 -5.50
N ILE A 114 7.88 -2.37 -5.28
CA ILE A 114 7.11 -2.26 -4.04
C ILE A 114 6.56 -3.63 -3.68
N GLY A 115 6.55 -3.96 -2.39
CA GLY A 115 5.94 -5.18 -1.89
C GLY A 115 5.46 -5.02 -0.47
N GLY A 116 4.44 -5.78 -0.12
CA GLY A 116 3.87 -5.70 1.21
C GLY A 116 2.61 -6.51 1.39
N TYR A 117 1.94 -6.19 2.48
CA TYR A 117 0.65 -6.73 2.86
C TYR A 117 -0.41 -5.64 2.77
N GLY A 118 -1.56 -5.98 2.17
CA GLY A 118 -2.75 -5.14 2.13
C GLY A 118 -3.90 -5.78 2.89
N TRP A 119 -4.69 -4.94 3.54
CA TRP A 119 -5.94 -5.32 4.17
C TRP A 119 -7.03 -4.32 3.80
N GLU A 120 -8.24 -4.82 3.47
CA GLU A 120 -9.39 -3.99 3.19
C GLU A 120 -10.62 -4.55 3.90
N LYS A 121 -11.27 -3.72 4.71
CA LYS A 121 -12.67 -3.97 5.02
C LYS A 121 -13.46 -3.88 3.72
N THR A 122 -14.24 -4.93 3.44
CA THR A 122 -14.97 -5.04 2.19
C THR A 122 -16.47 -5.03 2.44
N TRP A 123 -17.17 -4.24 1.64
CA TRP A 123 -18.63 -4.17 1.60
C TRP A 123 -19.15 -4.68 0.27
N ARG A 124 -20.30 -5.35 0.31
CA ARG A 124 -21.06 -5.82 -0.85
C ARG A 124 -22.43 -5.15 -0.82
N PRO A 125 -22.54 -3.89 -1.31
CA PRO A 125 -23.74 -3.09 -1.14
C PRO A 125 -24.91 -3.47 -2.06
N LEU A 126 -24.67 -4.31 -3.05
CA LEU A 126 -25.68 -4.78 -3.98
C LEU A 126 -26.10 -6.23 -3.64
N ALA A 127 -27.26 -6.64 -4.12
CA ALA A 127 -27.67 -8.05 -4.05
C ALA A 127 -26.78 -8.99 -4.87
N ASP A 128 -25.99 -8.45 -5.77
CA ASP A 128 -24.94 -9.13 -6.51
C ASP A 128 -23.63 -9.13 -5.69
N ASP A 129 -23.26 -10.27 -5.14
CA ASP A 129 -22.02 -10.44 -4.35
C ASP A 129 -20.74 -10.17 -5.14
N ASN A 130 -20.83 -10.05 -6.47
CA ASN A 130 -19.68 -9.72 -7.31
C ASN A 130 -19.22 -8.28 -7.16
N PHE A 131 -20.12 -7.34 -6.85
CA PHE A 131 -19.74 -5.94 -6.65
C PHE A 131 -19.21 -5.71 -5.23
N ARG A 132 -18.02 -5.13 -5.15
CA ARG A 132 -17.32 -4.90 -3.89
C ARG A 132 -16.74 -3.50 -3.82
N LEU A 133 -16.82 -2.92 -2.62
CA LEU A 133 -16.09 -1.71 -2.23
C LEU A 133 -15.13 -2.06 -1.10
N GLY A 134 -13.91 -1.56 -1.14
CA GLY A 134 -12.91 -1.81 -0.13
C GLY A 134 -12.30 -0.51 0.42
N LEU A 135 -12.01 -0.49 1.71
CA LEU A 135 -11.24 0.56 2.36
C LEU A 135 -10.35 -0.05 3.44
N GLY A 136 -9.09 0.33 3.45
CA GLY A 136 -8.13 -0.25 4.38
C GLY A 136 -6.76 0.40 4.31
N TYR A 137 -5.72 -0.41 4.38
CA TYR A 137 -4.34 0.04 4.34
C TYR A 137 -3.44 -0.99 3.66
N THR A 138 -2.27 -0.50 3.23
CA THR A 138 -1.14 -1.35 2.83
C THR A 138 0.09 -0.98 3.64
N ALA A 139 0.82 -2.00 4.10
CA ALA A 139 2.08 -1.87 4.83
C ALA A 139 3.16 -2.71 4.15
N GLY A 140 4.31 -2.12 3.87
CA GLY A 140 5.37 -2.81 3.14
C GLY A 140 6.60 -1.96 2.93
N PHE A 141 7.32 -2.23 1.84
CA PHE A 141 8.52 -1.51 1.47
C PHE A 141 8.48 -1.13 0.00
N THR A 142 8.98 0.06 -0.30
CA THR A 142 9.28 0.49 -1.66
C THR A 142 10.76 0.86 -1.79
N ALA A 143 11.33 0.73 -2.98
CA ALA A 143 12.70 1.13 -3.26
C ALA A 143 12.74 1.94 -4.57
N ARG A 144 13.38 3.11 -4.53
CA ARG A 144 13.39 4.08 -5.62
C ARG A 144 14.80 4.46 -6.03
N ASP A 145 14.98 4.79 -7.30
CA ASP A 145 16.27 5.21 -7.87
C ASP A 145 16.87 6.43 -7.14
N ASN A 146 16.05 7.44 -6.80
CA ASN A 146 16.52 8.64 -6.09
C ASN A 146 16.98 8.35 -4.65
N TRP A 147 16.66 7.18 -4.10
CA TRP A 147 17.16 6.67 -2.82
C TRP A 147 18.17 5.54 -2.99
N LYS A 148 18.76 5.39 -4.19
CA LYS A 148 19.72 4.32 -4.50
C LYS A 148 19.15 2.92 -4.21
N TYR A 149 17.85 2.75 -4.41
CA TYR A 149 17.11 1.53 -4.13
C TYR A 149 17.20 1.01 -2.68
N ILE A 150 17.49 1.88 -1.73
CA ILE A 150 17.39 1.54 -0.30
C ILE A 150 15.90 1.33 0.01
N PRO A 151 15.50 0.15 0.55
CA PRO A 151 14.11 -0.10 0.91
C PRO A 151 13.63 0.84 2.02
N VAL A 152 12.51 1.50 1.77
CA VAL A 152 11.85 2.42 2.71
C VAL A 152 10.51 1.84 3.11
N PRO A 153 10.20 1.75 4.41
CA PRO A 153 8.90 1.28 4.87
C PRO A 153 7.80 2.27 4.48
N VAL A 154 6.65 1.73 4.09
CA VAL A 154 5.45 2.49 3.76
C VAL A 154 4.24 1.95 4.50
N LEU A 155 3.38 2.85 4.96
CA LEU A 155 2.04 2.56 5.46
C LEU A 155 1.10 3.57 4.82
N LEU A 156 0.22 3.10 3.95
CA LEU A 156 -0.61 3.96 3.10
C LEU A 156 -2.08 3.51 3.16
N PRO A 157 -3.04 4.43 3.04
CA PRO A 157 -4.45 4.09 2.88
C PRO A 157 -4.66 3.33 1.57
N LEU A 158 -5.61 2.41 1.58
CA LEU A 158 -6.00 1.62 0.42
C LEU A 158 -7.50 1.73 0.22
N ALA A 159 -7.92 1.95 -1.02
CA ALA A 159 -9.32 1.95 -1.40
C ALA A 159 -9.51 1.15 -2.69
N SER A 160 -10.66 0.50 -2.82
CA SER A 160 -10.94 -0.30 -4.00
C SER A 160 -12.40 -0.33 -4.42
N ILE A 161 -12.60 -0.61 -5.70
CA ILE A 161 -13.85 -0.99 -6.31
C ILE A 161 -13.62 -2.23 -7.16
N GLY A 162 -14.41 -3.28 -6.95
CA GLY A 162 -14.25 -4.56 -7.63
C GLY A 162 -15.55 -5.11 -8.20
N TYR A 163 -15.42 -5.88 -9.27
CA TYR A 163 -16.50 -6.69 -9.82
C TYR A 163 -15.94 -8.02 -10.34
N GLY A 164 -16.53 -9.13 -9.87
CA GLY A 164 -16.03 -10.46 -10.21
C GLY A 164 -14.54 -10.61 -9.88
N PRO A 165 -13.69 -11.10 -10.80
CA PRO A 165 -12.25 -11.27 -10.55
C PRO A 165 -11.46 -9.97 -10.64
N ALA A 166 -12.02 -8.87 -11.16
CA ALA A 166 -11.33 -7.62 -11.39
C ALA A 166 -11.57 -6.61 -10.26
N THR A 167 -10.52 -5.97 -9.79
CA THR A 167 -10.58 -4.93 -8.76
C THR A 167 -9.66 -3.78 -9.15
N PHE A 168 -10.20 -2.56 -9.19
CA PHE A 168 -9.42 -1.33 -9.26
C PHE A 168 -9.08 -0.92 -7.82
N GLN A 169 -7.79 -0.89 -7.51
CA GLN A 169 -7.28 -0.48 -6.20
C GLN A 169 -6.47 0.81 -6.36
N MET A 170 -6.51 1.64 -5.33
CA MET A 170 -5.76 2.89 -5.29
C MET A 170 -5.23 3.19 -3.89
N THR A 171 -4.11 3.87 -3.86
CA THR A 171 -3.51 4.42 -2.65
C THR A 171 -3.23 5.91 -2.82
N TYR A 172 -3.18 6.62 -1.69
CA TYR A 172 -2.73 8.00 -1.64
C TYR A 172 -1.41 8.10 -0.88
N ILE A 173 -0.41 8.67 -1.53
CA ILE A 173 0.91 8.93 -0.96
C ILE A 173 0.93 10.38 -0.50
N PRO A 174 0.87 10.64 0.82
CA PRO A 174 0.86 12.00 1.33
C PRO A 174 2.20 12.72 1.09
N GLY A 175 2.16 14.04 1.07
CA GLY A 175 3.37 14.83 0.86
C GLY A 175 3.21 16.31 1.16
N THR A 176 4.18 17.06 0.71
CA THR A 176 4.23 18.53 0.81
C THR A 176 4.09 19.14 -0.58
N TYR A 177 4.13 20.47 -0.68
CA TYR A 177 4.11 21.14 -1.97
C TYR A 177 5.26 20.67 -2.86
N ASN A 178 4.94 20.30 -4.11
CA ASN A 178 5.86 19.76 -5.10
C ASN A 178 6.55 18.42 -4.71
N ASN A 179 6.04 17.67 -3.74
CA ASN A 179 6.62 16.41 -3.30
C ASN A 179 5.58 15.53 -2.59
N GLY A 180 5.33 14.33 -3.09
CA GLY A 180 4.23 13.47 -2.63
C GLY A 180 2.88 13.96 -3.16
N ASN A 181 1.79 13.82 -2.41
CA ASN A 181 0.41 14.12 -2.85
C ASN A 181 0.06 13.42 -4.16
N VAL A 182 0.35 12.13 -4.22
CA VAL A 182 0.20 11.29 -5.40
C VAL A 182 -0.86 10.22 -5.16
N TYR A 183 -1.77 10.09 -6.10
CA TYR A 183 -2.66 8.94 -6.19
C TYR A 183 -2.02 7.92 -7.13
N PHE A 184 -1.80 6.72 -6.63
CA PHE A 184 -1.31 5.60 -7.41
C PHE A 184 -2.39 4.52 -7.45
N ALA A 185 -2.74 4.08 -8.66
CA ALA A 185 -3.81 3.11 -8.87
C ALA A 185 -3.37 1.98 -9.81
N TRP A 186 -3.96 0.81 -9.60
CA TRP A 186 -3.71 -0.40 -10.39
C TRP A 186 -4.94 -1.27 -10.49
N MET A 187 -4.93 -2.14 -11.51
CA MET A 187 -5.87 -3.24 -11.61
C MET A 187 -5.30 -4.47 -10.92
N ARG A 188 -6.12 -5.16 -10.15
CA ARG A 188 -5.85 -6.47 -9.58
C ARG A 188 -6.82 -7.47 -10.17
N PHE A 189 -6.30 -8.57 -10.68
CA PHE A 189 -7.08 -9.67 -11.24
C PHE A 189 -6.83 -10.92 -10.40
N GLN A 190 -7.88 -11.48 -9.82
CA GLN A 190 -7.85 -12.72 -9.05
C GLN A 190 -8.12 -13.93 -9.94
N PHE A 191 -7.40 -15.03 -9.73
CA PHE A 191 -7.56 -16.31 -10.42
C PHE A 191 -7.16 -17.48 -9.52
#